data_ff4ad978dff2147e1e9b4c249e59d6d3
#
_entry.id   ff4ad978dff2147e1e9b4c249e59d6d3
#
_cell.length_a   1.000
_cell.length_b   1.000
_cell.length_c   1.000
_cell.angle_alpha   90.00
_cell.angle_beta   90.00
_cell.angle_gamma   90.00
#
_symmetry.space_group_name_H-M   'P 1'
#
loop_
_entity.id
_entity.type
_entity.pdbx_description
1 polymer ?
#
loop_
_entity_poly.entity_id
_entity_poly.type
_entity_poly.pdbx_seq_one_letter_code
_entity_poly.pdbx_strand_id
1 'polypeptide(L)'
;ALAEAPLVVLANAEAAATLAPPAPAPWPLQRTRGQVSWWPVATPPPLACALAGDGYALALPGRVLCGATQQRAGEHGHADAAPREADHRFNLDRFARLTGLPVPEPAQCEGRVGWRLGSDDRLPVAGALPLAEPGLPAQRLLQARAWPRHAGLFVLSALGSRGLTLAPLLGELVAAQALGLPWPLEQDLADAVDPVRWAVRAMRHAAR
;
A
#
# COMPACT_ATOMS: atom_id res chain seq x y z
N ALA A 1 16.42 -25.03 4.14
CA ALA A 1 15.15 -24.49 3.65
C ALA A 1 14.03 -24.93 4.58
N LEU A 2 13.05 -24.05 4.86
CA LEU A 2 11.87 -24.41 5.66
C LEU A 2 10.79 -25.05 4.80
N ALA A 3 10.73 -24.70 3.52
CA ALA A 3 9.83 -25.25 2.51
C ALA A 3 10.36 -24.95 1.11
N GLU A 4 9.96 -25.77 0.14
CA GLU A 4 10.17 -25.56 -1.29
C GLU A 4 8.81 -25.51 -1.96
N ALA A 5 8.62 -24.59 -2.89
CA ALA A 5 7.38 -24.44 -3.65
C ALA A 5 7.71 -24.05 -5.10
N PRO A 6 6.97 -24.56 -6.10
CA PRO A 6 7.17 -24.18 -7.49
C PRO A 6 6.72 -22.74 -7.77
N LEU A 7 5.90 -22.16 -6.90
CA LEU A 7 5.38 -20.81 -6.99
C LEU A 7 5.42 -20.14 -5.61
N VAL A 8 5.99 -18.92 -5.57
CA VAL A 8 6.08 -18.09 -4.37
C VAL A 8 5.57 -16.68 -4.68
N VAL A 9 4.69 -16.16 -3.84
CA VAL A 9 4.22 -14.77 -3.91
C VAL A 9 4.66 -14.02 -2.66
N LEU A 10 5.49 -12.99 -2.83
CA LEU A 10 5.91 -12.10 -1.75
C LEU A 10 4.81 -11.06 -1.50
N ALA A 11 3.96 -11.32 -0.52
CA ALA A 11 2.82 -10.44 -0.15
C ALA A 11 2.94 -9.88 1.27
N ASN A 12 4.14 -9.85 1.83
CA ASN A 12 4.45 -9.50 3.22
C ASN A 12 4.89 -8.03 3.39
N ALA A 13 4.30 -7.13 2.58
CA ALA A 13 4.51 -5.69 2.61
C ALA A 13 6.00 -5.29 2.51
N GLU A 14 6.56 -4.62 3.51
CA GLU A 14 7.92 -4.10 3.49
C GLU A 14 8.98 -5.20 3.35
N ALA A 15 8.79 -6.31 4.03
CA ALA A 15 9.74 -7.42 3.98
C ALA A 15 9.79 -8.09 2.59
N ALA A 16 8.83 -7.83 1.71
CA ALA A 16 8.89 -8.29 0.32
C ALA A 16 10.15 -7.78 -0.39
N ALA A 17 10.54 -6.53 -0.15
CA ALA A 17 11.72 -5.93 -0.77
C ALA A 17 13.04 -6.53 -0.27
N THR A 18 13.09 -6.99 0.99
CA THR A 18 14.26 -7.66 1.57
C THR A 18 14.38 -9.14 1.19
N LEU A 19 13.24 -9.79 0.94
CA LEU A 19 13.21 -11.20 0.52
C LEU A 19 13.32 -11.36 -1.00
N ALA A 20 12.98 -10.33 -1.76
CA ALA A 20 13.12 -10.34 -3.21
C ALA A 20 14.59 -10.41 -3.61
N PRO A 21 14.92 -11.13 -4.71
CA PRO A 21 16.25 -11.04 -5.31
C PRO A 21 16.52 -9.59 -5.77
N PRO A 22 17.80 -9.24 -6.04
CA PRO A 22 18.15 -7.91 -6.54
C PRO A 22 17.27 -7.52 -7.73
N ALA A 23 16.73 -6.31 -7.69
CA ALA A 23 15.94 -5.74 -8.77
C ALA A 23 16.84 -4.91 -9.70
N PRO A 24 16.46 -4.75 -11.00
CA PRO A 24 17.23 -3.94 -11.97
C PRO A 24 17.23 -2.44 -11.64
N ALA A 25 16.31 -1.99 -10.81
CA ALA A 25 16.29 -0.66 -10.21
C ALA A 25 15.68 -0.75 -8.81
N PRO A 26 16.09 0.11 -7.86
CA PRO A 26 15.48 0.15 -6.53
C PRO A 26 13.99 0.49 -6.63
N TRP A 27 13.19 -0.15 -5.77
CA TRP A 27 11.79 0.22 -5.62
C TRP A 27 11.70 1.41 -4.65
N PRO A 28 11.23 2.57 -5.08
CA PRO A 28 11.10 3.75 -4.22
C PRO A 28 9.87 3.61 -3.30
N LEU A 29 10.01 2.72 -2.32
CA LEU A 29 8.95 2.40 -1.37
C LEU A 29 9.00 3.35 -0.17
N GLN A 30 7.83 3.72 0.32
CA GLN A 30 7.66 4.62 1.45
C GLN A 30 6.72 4.03 2.49
N ARG A 31 7.15 4.10 3.74
CA ARG A 31 6.30 3.76 4.89
C ARG A 31 5.53 4.99 5.34
N THR A 32 4.27 4.79 5.62
CA THR A 32 3.41 5.82 6.20
C THR A 32 2.77 5.28 7.47
N ARG A 33 3.03 5.95 8.58
CA ARG A 33 2.37 5.70 9.85
C ARG A 33 0.98 6.31 9.82
N GLY A 34 -0.03 5.57 10.26
CA GLY A 34 -1.38 6.06 10.44
C GLY A 34 -1.94 5.64 11.77
N GLN A 35 -2.53 6.59 12.50
CA GLN A 35 -3.27 6.33 13.72
C GLN A 35 -4.75 6.56 13.47
N VAL A 36 -5.58 5.61 13.89
CA VAL A 36 -7.02 5.76 14.04
C VAL A 36 -7.36 6.05 15.50
N SER A 37 -8.46 6.73 15.73
CA SER A 37 -8.96 7.06 17.05
C SER A 37 -10.40 6.60 17.21
N TRP A 38 -10.77 6.12 18.40
CA TRP A 38 -12.15 5.81 18.73
C TRP A 38 -12.41 6.08 20.21
N TRP A 39 -13.69 6.28 20.54
CA TRP A 39 -14.15 6.46 21.90
C TRP A 39 -15.51 5.77 22.09
N PRO A 40 -15.82 5.30 23.31
CA PRO A 40 -17.11 4.69 23.61
C PRO A 40 -18.23 5.71 23.59
N VAL A 41 -19.41 5.29 23.15
CA VAL A 41 -20.64 6.10 23.20
C VAL A 41 -21.81 5.23 23.67
N ALA A 42 -22.63 5.75 24.58
CA ALA A 42 -23.85 5.09 25.02
C ALA A 42 -24.93 5.09 23.91
N THR A 43 -25.02 6.22 23.19
CA THR A 43 -25.93 6.38 22.05
C THR A 43 -25.09 6.74 20.82
N PRO A 44 -25.20 5.96 19.72
CA PRO A 44 -24.51 6.31 18.49
C PRO A 44 -24.90 7.72 18.00
N PRO A 45 -23.93 8.51 17.51
CA PRO A 45 -24.25 9.79 16.89
C PRO A 45 -25.06 9.56 15.60
N PRO A 46 -25.76 10.59 15.09
CA PRO A 46 -26.61 10.48 13.90
C PRO A 46 -25.78 10.41 12.60
N LEU A 47 -24.90 9.44 12.51
CA LEU A 47 -24.15 9.11 11.30
C LEU A 47 -24.81 7.91 10.62
N ALA A 48 -25.67 8.18 9.66
CA ALA A 48 -26.41 7.14 8.94
C ALA A 48 -25.51 6.24 8.07
N CYS A 49 -24.33 6.71 7.71
CA CYS A 49 -23.34 5.98 6.91
C CYS A 49 -21.91 6.42 7.29
N ALA A 50 -20.92 5.70 6.75
CA ALA A 50 -19.54 6.14 6.81
C ALA A 50 -19.38 7.45 6.05
N LEU A 51 -18.76 8.44 6.68
CA LEU A 51 -18.40 9.71 6.04
C LEU A 51 -16.93 9.69 5.65
N ALA A 52 -16.60 10.24 4.49
CA ALA A 52 -15.24 10.38 4.00
C ALA A 52 -15.03 11.80 3.45
N GLY A 53 -13.84 12.34 3.67
CA GLY A 53 -13.44 13.67 3.23
C GLY A 53 -11.98 13.90 3.61
N ASP A 54 -11.68 15.00 4.31
CA ASP A 54 -10.39 15.19 4.96
C ASP A 54 -10.30 14.28 6.21
N GLY A 55 -10.32 12.97 6.02
CA GLY A 55 -10.45 11.92 7.01
C GLY A 55 -11.71 11.10 6.79
N TYR A 56 -12.08 10.33 7.79
CA TYR A 56 -13.31 9.55 7.79
C TYR A 56 -13.90 9.43 9.20
N ALA A 57 -15.20 9.19 9.27
CA ALA A 57 -15.97 8.97 10.48
C ALA A 57 -16.92 7.79 10.31
N LEU A 58 -17.00 6.92 11.33
CA LEU A 58 -17.89 5.78 11.38
C LEU A 58 -18.57 5.69 12.75
N ALA A 59 -19.88 5.51 12.75
CA ALA A 59 -20.59 5.03 13.93
C ALA A 59 -20.58 3.50 13.93
N LEU A 60 -20.05 2.91 14.97
CA LEU A 60 -20.00 1.47 15.21
C LEU A 60 -20.81 1.13 16.48
N PRO A 61 -21.26 -0.11 16.68
CA PRO A 61 -21.92 -0.48 17.92
C PRO A 61 -21.07 -0.13 19.15
N GLY A 62 -21.60 0.74 20.01
CA GLY A 62 -20.95 1.18 21.26
C GLY A 62 -19.76 2.12 21.12
N ARG A 63 -19.38 2.56 19.91
CA ARG A 63 -18.24 3.47 19.72
C ARG A 63 -18.31 4.27 18.43
N VAL A 64 -17.61 5.38 18.41
CA VAL A 64 -17.31 6.15 17.21
C VAL A 64 -15.84 5.96 16.83
N LEU A 65 -15.55 5.81 15.56
CA LEU A 65 -14.20 5.69 15.02
C LEU A 65 -13.95 6.78 14.00
N CYS A 66 -12.79 7.41 14.08
CA CYS A 66 -12.33 8.41 13.11
C CYS A 66 -10.85 8.23 12.77
N GLY A 67 -10.44 8.79 11.65
CA GLY A 67 -9.04 8.75 11.24
C GLY A 67 -8.82 9.20 9.80
N ALA A 68 -7.62 9.01 9.33
CA ALA A 68 -6.42 8.62 10.06
C ALA A 68 -5.31 9.63 9.81
N THR A 69 -4.37 9.71 10.73
CA THR A 69 -3.13 10.45 10.45
C THR A 69 -2.35 9.80 9.32
N GLN A 70 -1.48 10.57 8.66
CA GLN A 70 -0.59 10.10 7.60
C GLN A 70 0.78 10.77 7.78
N GLN A 71 1.70 10.06 8.41
CA GLN A 71 3.05 10.55 8.70
C GLN A 71 4.06 9.69 7.96
N ARG A 72 4.92 10.29 7.14
CA ARG A 72 5.99 9.56 6.45
C ARG A 72 7.04 9.09 7.47
N ALA A 73 7.58 7.89 7.25
CA ALA A 73 8.71 7.42 8.04
C ALA A 73 9.90 8.38 7.86
N GLY A 74 10.52 8.77 8.96
CA GLY A 74 11.64 9.73 8.97
C GLY A 74 11.27 11.16 9.38
N GLU A 75 10.02 11.59 9.23
CA GLU A 75 9.61 12.94 9.65
C GLU A 75 9.64 13.13 11.19
N HIS A 76 9.56 12.06 11.96
CA HIS A 76 9.56 12.10 13.44
C HIS A 76 10.39 10.98 14.08
N GLY A 77 11.32 10.40 13.36
CA GLY A 77 12.45 9.63 13.89
C GLY A 77 12.21 8.21 14.39
N HIS A 78 10.98 7.65 14.44
CA HIS A 78 10.81 6.33 15.05
C HIS A 78 9.70 5.46 14.45
N ALA A 79 9.95 4.15 14.48
CA ALA A 79 8.97 3.09 14.25
C ALA A 79 8.00 2.94 15.44
N ASP A 80 7.51 4.04 16.01
CA ASP A 80 6.62 4.04 17.16
C ASP A 80 5.25 3.44 16.78
N ALA A 81 4.93 2.31 17.38
CA ALA A 81 3.66 1.61 17.22
C ALA A 81 2.61 2.04 18.26
N ALA A 82 2.98 2.91 19.23
CA ALA A 82 2.05 3.38 20.25
C ALA A 82 1.16 4.52 19.75
N PRO A 83 -0.12 4.56 20.14
CA PRO A 83 -0.96 5.73 19.93
C PRO A 83 -0.40 6.98 20.64
N ARG A 84 -0.57 8.14 19.99
CA ARG A 84 -0.13 9.44 20.51
C ARG A 84 -1.34 10.35 20.70
N GLU A 85 -1.33 11.13 21.78
CA GLU A 85 -2.38 12.10 22.06
C GLU A 85 -2.51 13.18 20.98
N ALA A 86 -1.39 13.65 20.44
CA ALA A 86 -1.38 14.60 19.33
C ALA A 86 -2.10 14.08 18.08
N ASP A 87 -1.99 12.78 17.80
CA ASP A 87 -2.70 12.13 16.69
C ASP A 87 -4.19 11.97 17.01
N HIS A 88 -4.57 11.73 18.28
CA HIS A 88 -5.98 11.76 18.69
C HIS A 88 -6.57 13.16 18.46
N ARG A 89 -5.90 14.21 18.93
CA ARG A 89 -6.32 15.61 18.73
C ARG A 89 -6.52 15.92 17.25
N PHE A 90 -5.55 15.56 16.42
CA PHE A 90 -5.63 15.75 14.98
C PHE A 90 -6.84 15.02 14.33
N ASN A 91 -7.09 13.77 14.71
CA ASN A 91 -8.23 13.01 14.20
C ASN A 91 -9.57 13.56 14.68
N LEU A 92 -9.65 14.01 15.95
CA LEU A 92 -10.86 14.62 16.53
C LEU A 92 -11.20 15.95 15.85
N ASP A 93 -10.21 16.80 15.59
CA ASP A 93 -10.40 18.07 14.88
C ASP A 93 -10.96 17.84 13.46
N ARG A 94 -10.46 16.80 12.78
CA ARG A 94 -10.99 16.42 11.45
C ARG A 94 -12.39 15.86 11.53
N PHE A 95 -12.68 15.03 12.54
CA PHE A 95 -14.00 14.50 12.79
C PHE A 95 -15.00 15.64 13.03
N ALA A 96 -14.69 16.60 13.90
CA ALA A 96 -15.54 17.75 14.20
C ALA A 96 -15.82 18.59 12.95
N ARG A 97 -14.80 18.85 12.12
CA ARG A 97 -14.98 19.57 10.84
C ARG A 97 -15.85 18.82 9.84
N LEU A 98 -15.69 17.48 9.78
CA LEU A 98 -16.39 16.63 8.81
C LEU A 98 -17.87 16.44 9.18
N THR A 99 -18.18 16.35 10.47
CA THR A 99 -19.50 15.95 10.96
C THR A 99 -20.29 17.09 11.60
N GLY A 100 -19.62 18.13 12.08
CA GLY A 100 -20.25 19.17 12.94
C GLY A 100 -20.59 18.68 14.35
N LEU A 101 -20.21 17.46 14.72
CA LEU A 101 -20.57 16.87 16.01
C LEU A 101 -19.49 17.15 17.09
N PRO A 102 -19.89 17.18 18.37
CA PRO A 102 -18.94 17.32 19.47
C PRO A 102 -18.01 16.13 19.56
N VAL A 103 -16.82 16.36 20.08
CA VAL A 103 -15.76 15.36 20.28
C VAL A 103 -15.38 15.28 21.76
N PRO A 104 -14.88 14.12 22.22
CA PRO A 104 -14.34 13.98 23.57
C PRO A 104 -12.96 14.64 23.68
N GLU A 105 -12.44 14.69 24.90
CA GLU A 105 -11.04 15.03 25.13
C GLU A 105 -10.13 13.93 24.57
N PRO A 106 -8.96 14.27 23.99
CA PRO A 106 -8.03 13.29 23.43
C PRO A 106 -7.65 12.14 24.37
N ALA A 107 -7.54 12.44 25.66
CA ALA A 107 -7.22 11.45 26.71
C ALA A 107 -8.32 10.39 26.92
N GLN A 108 -9.53 10.62 26.44
CA GLN A 108 -10.65 9.69 26.50
C GLN A 108 -10.69 8.75 25.28
N CYS A 109 -9.79 8.97 24.32
CA CYS A 109 -9.72 8.18 23.11
C CYS A 109 -8.79 6.98 23.27
N GLU A 110 -9.21 5.87 22.73
CA GLU A 110 -8.36 4.75 22.40
C GLU A 110 -7.89 4.87 20.94
N GLY A 111 -6.83 4.17 20.59
CA GLY A 111 -6.31 4.22 19.23
C GLY A 111 -5.51 3.01 18.82
N ARG A 112 -5.31 2.88 17.52
CA ARG A 112 -4.42 1.89 16.92
C ARG A 112 -3.54 2.56 15.89
N VAL A 113 -2.27 2.20 15.92
CA VAL A 113 -1.29 2.58 14.90
C VAL A 113 -1.11 1.44 13.91
N GLY A 114 -1.02 1.79 12.65
CA GLY A 114 -0.66 0.87 11.58
C GLY A 114 0.30 1.53 10.61
N TRP A 115 1.13 0.70 9.98
CA TRP A 115 2.05 1.11 8.94
C TRP A 115 1.52 0.68 7.58
N ARG A 116 1.56 1.59 6.63
CA ARG A 116 1.22 1.33 5.23
C ARG A 116 2.47 1.46 4.40
N LEU A 117 2.65 0.55 3.47
CA LEU A 117 3.69 0.64 2.45
C LEU A 117 3.07 1.13 1.15
N GLY A 118 3.61 2.18 0.59
CA GLY A 118 3.28 2.70 -0.73
C GLY A 118 4.55 2.89 -1.55
N SER A 119 4.39 3.33 -2.79
CA SER A 119 5.45 3.76 -3.68
C SER A 119 5.37 5.25 -3.96
N ASP A 120 6.43 5.86 -4.49
CA ASP A 120 6.48 7.28 -4.85
C ASP A 120 5.40 7.66 -5.86
N ASP A 121 5.13 6.78 -6.82
CA ASP A 121 4.12 6.99 -7.84
C ASP A 121 2.71 6.62 -7.37
N ARG A 122 2.55 6.21 -6.10
CA ARG A 122 1.29 5.82 -5.46
C ARG A 122 0.60 4.62 -6.12
N LEU A 123 1.30 3.87 -6.96
CA LEU A 123 0.79 2.65 -7.57
C LEU A 123 1.34 1.42 -6.82
N PRO A 124 0.55 0.37 -6.68
CA PRO A 124 1.02 -0.90 -6.13
C PRO A 124 2.17 -1.52 -6.92
N VAL A 125 2.78 -2.54 -6.35
CA VAL A 125 3.77 -3.40 -7.03
C VAL A 125 3.15 -4.79 -7.14
N ALA A 126 2.88 -5.25 -8.36
CA ALA A 126 2.23 -6.54 -8.60
C ALA A 126 2.76 -7.19 -9.87
N GLY A 127 3.10 -8.48 -9.78
CA GLY A 127 3.52 -9.27 -10.94
C GLY A 127 4.77 -10.11 -10.70
N ALA A 128 5.26 -10.75 -11.76
CA ALA A 128 6.47 -11.56 -11.76
C ALA A 128 7.73 -10.71 -11.52
N LEU A 129 8.63 -11.18 -10.65
CA LEU A 129 9.85 -10.45 -10.32
C LEU A 129 10.84 -10.44 -11.50
N PRO A 130 11.38 -9.26 -11.87
CA PRO A 130 12.33 -9.14 -12.97
C PRO A 130 13.72 -9.64 -12.59
N LEU A 131 14.46 -10.20 -13.55
CA LEU A 131 15.88 -10.43 -13.40
C LEU A 131 16.64 -9.09 -13.34
N ALA A 132 17.63 -8.98 -12.44
CA ALA A 132 18.47 -7.79 -12.32
C ALA A 132 19.29 -7.56 -13.60
N GLU A 133 19.83 -8.64 -14.16
CA GLU A 133 20.64 -8.64 -15.37
C GLU A 133 19.89 -9.39 -16.49
N PRO A 134 19.11 -8.68 -17.31
CA PRO A 134 18.23 -9.31 -18.29
C PRO A 134 18.96 -9.92 -19.50
N GLY A 135 20.22 -9.56 -19.76
CA GLY A 135 20.99 -10.08 -20.90
C GLY A 135 20.43 -9.72 -22.27
N LEU A 136 19.58 -8.69 -22.36
CA LEU A 136 18.91 -8.25 -23.58
C LEU A 136 19.36 -6.85 -24.01
N PRO A 137 19.26 -6.52 -25.33
CA PRO A 137 19.53 -5.17 -25.81
C PRO A 137 18.62 -4.13 -25.18
N ALA A 138 19.15 -2.93 -24.91
CA ALA A 138 18.44 -1.84 -24.25
C ALA A 138 17.09 -1.48 -24.91
N GLN A 139 17.01 -1.54 -26.24
CA GLN A 139 15.81 -1.22 -26.99
C GLN A 139 14.64 -2.17 -26.66
N ARG A 140 14.91 -3.43 -26.35
CA ARG A 140 13.91 -4.41 -25.92
C ARG A 140 13.41 -4.14 -24.50
N LEU A 141 14.26 -3.60 -23.66
CA LEU A 141 13.98 -3.34 -22.24
C LEU A 141 13.16 -2.05 -22.01
N LEU A 142 12.80 -1.33 -23.05
CA LEU A 142 11.89 -0.18 -22.98
C LEU A 142 10.42 -0.56 -22.70
N GLN A 143 10.10 -1.85 -22.64
CA GLN A 143 8.77 -2.37 -22.35
C GLN A 143 8.82 -3.37 -21.21
N ALA A 144 7.96 -3.20 -20.20
CA ALA A 144 7.93 -4.05 -19.00
C ALA A 144 7.76 -5.55 -19.35
N ARG A 145 6.89 -5.86 -20.30
CA ARG A 145 6.60 -7.23 -20.76
C ARG A 145 7.79 -7.96 -21.40
N ALA A 146 8.80 -7.21 -21.86
CA ALA A 146 9.97 -7.81 -22.51
C ALA A 146 11.08 -8.20 -21.51
N TRP A 147 10.96 -7.80 -20.25
CA TRP A 147 11.94 -8.13 -19.23
C TRP A 147 11.86 -9.60 -18.83
N PRO A 148 12.98 -10.33 -18.81
CA PRO A 148 13.03 -11.68 -18.26
C PRO A 148 12.65 -11.70 -16.77
N ARG A 149 12.01 -12.77 -16.36
CA ARG A 149 11.47 -12.92 -14.99
C ARG A 149 12.08 -14.12 -14.29
N HIS A 150 12.13 -14.04 -12.97
CA HIS A 150 12.37 -15.21 -12.15
C HIS A 150 11.21 -16.19 -12.29
N ALA A 151 11.52 -17.45 -12.60
CA ALA A 151 10.50 -18.49 -12.72
C ALA A 151 9.80 -18.72 -11.36
N GLY A 152 8.46 -18.70 -11.38
CA GLY A 152 7.64 -19.00 -10.20
C GLY A 152 7.71 -17.98 -9.06
N LEU A 153 8.35 -16.80 -9.24
CA LEU A 153 8.50 -15.81 -8.18
C LEU A 153 7.77 -14.50 -8.50
N PHE A 154 6.84 -14.13 -7.62
CA PHE A 154 5.93 -13.00 -7.80
C PHE A 154 5.93 -12.08 -6.59
N VAL A 155 5.41 -10.87 -6.76
CA VAL A 155 5.21 -9.91 -5.68
C VAL A 155 3.81 -9.29 -5.77
N LEU A 156 3.23 -8.99 -4.60
CA LEU A 156 2.05 -8.15 -4.43
C LEU A 156 2.26 -7.30 -3.19
N SER A 157 2.62 -6.03 -3.38
CA SER A 157 3.01 -5.14 -2.29
C SER A 157 2.70 -3.67 -2.59
N ALA A 158 3.07 -2.78 -1.68
CA ALA A 158 2.94 -1.33 -1.82
C ALA A 158 1.51 -0.82 -2.10
N LEU A 159 0.49 -1.48 -1.57
CA LEU A 159 -0.93 -1.16 -1.78
C LEU A 159 -1.35 0.18 -1.13
N GLY A 160 -0.52 0.76 -0.25
CA GLY A 160 -0.80 2.02 0.43
C GLY A 160 -2.11 1.99 1.22
N SER A 161 -2.96 2.99 1.01
CA SER A 161 -4.28 3.10 1.64
C SER A 161 -5.40 2.38 0.87
N ARG A 162 -5.11 1.80 -0.30
CA ARG A 162 -6.10 1.20 -1.21
C ARG A 162 -6.07 -0.32 -1.23
N GLY A 163 -5.50 -0.95 -0.20
CA GLY A 163 -5.34 -2.41 -0.15
C GLY A 163 -6.63 -3.18 -0.29
N LEU A 164 -7.69 -2.81 0.42
CA LEU A 164 -8.99 -3.47 0.34
C LEU A 164 -9.62 -3.41 -1.06
N THR A 165 -9.39 -2.32 -1.79
CA THR A 165 -9.93 -2.12 -3.13
C THR A 165 -9.11 -2.81 -4.20
N LEU A 166 -7.77 -2.74 -4.10
CA LEU A 166 -6.87 -3.16 -5.17
C LEU A 166 -6.33 -4.58 -4.99
N ALA A 167 -6.26 -5.10 -3.76
CA ALA A 167 -5.66 -6.42 -3.53
C ALA A 167 -6.39 -7.57 -4.25
N PRO A 168 -7.74 -7.61 -4.33
CA PRO A 168 -8.42 -8.67 -5.08
C PRO A 168 -8.06 -8.66 -6.57
N LEU A 169 -8.15 -7.51 -7.22
CA LEU A 169 -7.84 -7.36 -8.65
C LEU A 169 -6.37 -7.67 -8.96
N LEU A 170 -5.44 -7.17 -8.13
CA LEU A 170 -4.02 -7.42 -8.33
C LEU A 170 -3.61 -8.85 -7.95
N GLY A 171 -4.32 -9.47 -7.00
CA GLY A 171 -4.18 -10.89 -6.71
C GLY A 171 -4.58 -11.76 -7.90
N GLU A 172 -5.68 -11.39 -8.59
CA GLU A 172 -6.11 -12.04 -9.83
C GLU A 172 -5.09 -11.84 -10.95
N LEU A 173 -4.52 -10.63 -11.10
CA LEU A 173 -3.44 -10.38 -12.06
C LEU A 173 -2.22 -11.28 -11.81
N VAL A 174 -1.77 -11.37 -10.55
CA VAL A 174 -0.63 -12.23 -10.18
C VAL A 174 -0.95 -13.71 -10.45
N ALA A 175 -2.14 -14.16 -10.11
CA ALA A 175 -2.59 -15.53 -10.38
C ALA A 175 -2.66 -15.82 -11.88
N ALA A 176 -3.20 -14.90 -12.67
CA ALA A 176 -3.27 -15.04 -14.13
C ALA A 176 -1.88 -15.11 -14.75
N GLN A 177 -0.93 -14.28 -14.30
CA GLN A 177 0.46 -14.36 -14.75
C GLN A 177 1.12 -15.69 -14.37
N ALA A 178 0.89 -16.18 -13.16
CA ALA A 178 1.46 -17.42 -12.67
C ALA A 178 0.94 -18.67 -13.40
N LEU A 179 -0.32 -18.63 -13.83
CA LEU A 179 -1.01 -19.75 -14.48
C LEU A 179 -1.05 -19.62 -16.00
N GLY A 180 -0.52 -18.55 -16.61
CA GLY A 180 -0.57 -18.31 -18.04
C GLY A 180 -1.98 -18.04 -18.56
N LEU A 181 -2.86 -17.46 -17.72
CA LEU A 181 -4.24 -17.11 -18.06
C LEU A 181 -4.33 -15.69 -18.62
N PRO A 182 -5.43 -15.34 -19.31
CA PRO A 182 -5.70 -13.96 -19.70
C PRO A 182 -5.71 -13.04 -18.48
N TRP A 183 -5.12 -11.85 -18.63
CA TRP A 183 -5.02 -10.89 -17.52
C TRP A 183 -6.34 -10.13 -17.31
N PRO A 184 -6.70 -9.79 -16.06
CA PRO A 184 -7.92 -9.03 -15.76
C PRO A 184 -7.77 -7.52 -15.99
N LEU A 185 -6.61 -7.08 -16.48
CA LEU A 185 -6.27 -5.69 -16.76
C LEU A 185 -5.73 -5.52 -18.16
N GLU A 186 -5.94 -4.36 -18.73
CA GLU A 186 -5.28 -3.91 -19.97
C GLU A 186 -3.77 -3.83 -19.76
N GLN A 187 -3.03 -3.98 -20.84
CA GLN A 187 -1.56 -4.09 -20.82
C GLN A 187 -0.88 -2.86 -20.18
N ASP A 188 -1.36 -1.67 -20.45
CA ASP A 188 -0.81 -0.42 -19.92
C ASP A 188 -1.04 -0.28 -18.41
N LEU A 189 -2.18 -0.75 -17.90
CA LEU A 189 -2.46 -0.81 -16.47
C LEU A 189 -1.61 -1.86 -15.76
N ALA A 190 -1.42 -3.03 -16.38
CA ALA A 190 -0.53 -4.05 -15.87
C ALA A 190 0.94 -3.57 -15.85
N ASP A 191 1.41 -2.91 -16.92
CA ASP A 191 2.74 -2.28 -16.97
C ASP A 191 2.92 -1.19 -15.91
N ALA A 192 1.86 -0.46 -15.56
CA ALA A 192 1.88 0.59 -14.55
C ALA A 192 2.09 0.07 -13.12
N VAL A 193 1.70 -1.16 -12.81
CA VAL A 193 1.92 -1.81 -11.52
C VAL A 193 3.09 -2.79 -11.50
N ASP A 194 3.69 -3.05 -12.66
CA ASP A 194 4.78 -4.00 -12.82
C ASP A 194 6.00 -3.64 -11.95
N PRO A 195 6.64 -4.61 -11.27
CA PRO A 195 7.82 -4.38 -10.45
C PRO A 195 9.04 -3.83 -11.19
N VAL A 196 9.10 -3.96 -12.53
CA VAL A 196 10.20 -3.44 -13.36
C VAL A 196 9.97 -2.00 -13.87
N ARG A 197 8.80 -1.42 -13.64
CA ARG A 197 8.40 -0.12 -14.22
C ARG A 197 9.39 1.03 -13.99
N TRP A 198 10.09 1.04 -12.86
CA TRP A 198 11.10 2.08 -12.57
C TRP A 198 12.35 1.94 -13.42
N ALA A 199 12.82 0.71 -13.65
CA ALA A 199 13.93 0.46 -14.57
C ALA A 199 13.54 0.86 -16.00
N VAL A 200 12.36 0.50 -16.46
CA VAL A 200 11.83 0.91 -17.77
C VAL A 200 11.74 2.43 -17.90
N ARG A 201 11.26 3.13 -16.87
CA ARG A 201 11.20 4.60 -16.86
C ARG A 201 12.61 5.22 -16.94
N ALA A 202 13.56 4.73 -16.15
CA ALA A 202 14.94 5.20 -16.18
C ALA A 202 15.57 5.01 -17.56
N MET A 203 15.39 3.86 -18.19
CA MET A 203 15.90 3.60 -19.54
C MET A 203 15.25 4.49 -20.62
N ARG A 204 13.93 4.73 -20.53
CA ARG A 204 13.26 5.66 -21.44
C ARG A 204 13.73 7.10 -21.30
N HIS A 205 14.12 7.53 -20.10
CA HIS A 205 14.70 8.85 -19.87
C HIS A 205 16.12 8.94 -20.41
N ALA A 206 16.92 7.90 -20.27
CA ALA A 206 18.29 7.87 -20.80
C ALA A 206 18.35 7.77 -22.35
N ALA A 207 17.29 7.34 -22.99
CA ALA A 207 17.18 7.19 -24.45
C ALA A 207 16.66 8.46 -25.16
N ARG A 208 16.31 9.50 -24.43
CA ARG A 208 15.89 10.82 -24.95
C ARG A 208 17.03 11.81 -24.98
#